data_996cd934b31cf3a9fca64f7f88adb3fe
#
_entry.id   996cd934b31cf3a9fca64f7f88adb3fe
#
_cell.length_a   1.000
_cell.length_b   1.000
_cell.length_c   1.000
_cell.angle_alpha   90.00
_cell.angle_beta   90.00
_cell.angle_gamma   90.00
#
_symmetry.space_group_name_H-M   'P 1'
#
loop_
_entity.id
_entity.type
_entity.pdbx_description
1 polymer ?
#
loop_
_entity_poly.entity_id
_entity_poly.type
_entity_poly.pdbx_seq_one_letter_code
_entity_poly.pdbx_strand_id
1 'polypeptide(L)'
;MEFPTPSQGTPEMQYLLLVYTDPALMEQVPVERFNTEMRQCLQHADELQQQGTLKAFQQLEAPAAAKSVRVRGGKTSILDGPFAETKEVLAGFNLIEAGSLDDAVRIAQEFPWTQYGCIEVRPVRDLGAMRQRVGA
;
A
#
# COMPACT_ATOMS: atom_id res chain seq x y z
N MET A 1 4.37 23.22 20.37
CA MET A 1 3.80 22.72 19.86
C MET A 1 3.33 22.80 19.29
N GLU A 2 3.35 22.96 18.91
CA GLU A 2 2.72 22.62 18.28
C GLU A 2 2.83 22.24 17.40
N PHE A 3 3.00 22.07 16.94
CA PHE A 3 2.88 21.51 16.10
C PHE A 3 2.67 21.70 15.18
N PRO A 4 2.89 21.64 14.81
CA PRO A 4 2.66 21.69 13.82
C PRO A 4 2.22 22.14 13.10
N THR A 5 2.09 22.22 12.67
CA THR A 5 1.44 22.30 12.11
C THR A 5 1.08 22.51 11.48
N PRO A 6 1.39 22.70 10.90
CA PRO A 6 0.78 22.62 10.72
C PRO A 6 0.35 22.82 10.98
N SER A 7 0.29 22.56 10.45
CA SER A 7 -0.50 22.43 11.01
C SER A 7 -0.23 22.53 12.08
N GLN A 8 0.08 23.13 12.60
CA GLN A 8 0.26 22.76 13.83
C GLN A 8 -0.61 21.98 14.35
N GLY A 9 -0.85 21.81 14.28
CA GLY A 9 -1.82 20.91 14.64
C GLY A 9 -1.26 19.61 15.05
N THR A 10 -2.11 18.61 15.20
CA THR A 10 -1.71 17.24 15.44
C THR A 10 -0.82 16.76 14.30
N PRO A 11 0.36 16.24 14.59
CA PRO A 11 1.18 15.68 13.53
C PRO A 11 0.43 14.56 12.81
N GLU A 12 0.51 14.55 11.50
CA GLU A 12 -0.06 13.47 10.73
C GLU A 12 0.81 12.23 10.86
N MET A 13 0.15 11.07 10.84
CA MET A 13 0.80 9.78 10.88
C MET A 13 0.84 9.17 9.51
N GLN A 14 1.75 8.22 9.31
CA GLN A 14 1.85 7.51 8.06
C GLN A 14 1.09 6.19 8.14
N TYR A 15 0.45 5.85 7.03
CA TYR A 15 -0.28 4.61 6.86
C TYR A 15 0.09 3.99 5.52
N LEU A 16 0.18 2.66 5.51
CA LEU A 16 0.43 1.94 4.27
C LEU A 16 -0.89 1.32 3.82
N LEU A 17 -1.28 1.61 2.60
CA LEU A 17 -2.43 1.01 1.96
C LEU A 17 -1.92 -0.14 1.12
N LEU A 18 -2.20 -1.37 1.54
CA LEU A 18 -1.77 -2.59 0.85
C LEU A 18 -2.92 -3.06 -0.03
N VAL A 19 -2.71 -3.03 -1.34
CA VAL A 19 -3.74 -3.33 -2.31
C VAL A 19 -3.66 -4.81 -2.70
N TYR A 20 -4.71 -5.56 -2.39
CA TYR A 20 -4.83 -6.97 -2.76
C TYR A 20 -5.94 -7.11 -3.80
N THR A 21 -5.68 -7.87 -4.85
CA THR A 21 -6.69 -8.16 -5.87
C THR A 21 -6.81 -9.66 -6.10
N ASP A 22 -8.01 -10.09 -6.49
CA ASP A 22 -8.29 -11.46 -6.87
C ASP A 22 -8.10 -11.58 -8.38
N PRO A 23 -7.10 -12.34 -8.86
CA PRO A 23 -6.86 -12.47 -10.29
C PRO A 23 -8.06 -12.98 -11.06
N ALA A 24 -8.89 -13.85 -10.44
CA ALA A 24 -10.08 -14.39 -11.11
C ALA A 24 -11.10 -13.28 -11.38
N LEU A 25 -11.25 -12.32 -10.44
CA LEU A 25 -12.12 -11.17 -10.66
C LEU A 25 -11.51 -10.20 -11.68
N MET A 26 -10.20 -9.98 -11.62
CA MET A 26 -9.53 -9.08 -12.55
C MET A 26 -9.64 -9.55 -13.99
N GLU A 27 -9.56 -10.86 -14.22
CA GLU A 27 -9.67 -11.42 -15.57
C GLU A 27 -11.03 -11.17 -16.19
N GLN A 28 -12.07 -10.98 -15.38
CA GLN A 28 -13.43 -10.77 -15.88
C GLN A 28 -13.70 -9.30 -16.22
N VAL A 29 -12.77 -8.40 -15.88
CA VAL A 29 -12.96 -6.97 -16.16
C VAL A 29 -12.66 -6.70 -17.64
N PRO A 30 -13.60 -6.11 -18.38
CA PRO A 30 -13.33 -5.75 -19.77
C PRO A 30 -12.17 -4.77 -19.86
N VAL A 31 -11.36 -4.88 -20.90
CA VAL A 31 -10.15 -4.05 -21.08
C VAL A 31 -10.48 -2.57 -20.99
N GLU A 32 -11.57 -2.15 -21.63
CA GLU A 32 -11.96 -0.72 -21.64
C GLU A 32 -12.28 -0.23 -20.24
N ARG A 33 -12.98 -1.04 -19.44
CA ARG A 33 -13.30 -0.70 -18.06
C ARG A 33 -12.04 -0.65 -17.21
N PHE A 34 -11.16 -1.64 -17.36
CA PHE A 34 -9.89 -1.66 -16.64
C PHE A 34 -9.09 -0.40 -16.95
N ASN A 35 -8.99 -0.03 -18.23
CA ASN A 35 -8.22 1.15 -18.63
C ASN A 35 -8.80 2.43 -18.04
N THR A 36 -10.13 2.53 -18.00
CA THR A 36 -10.79 3.68 -17.41
C THR A 36 -10.49 3.78 -15.91
N GLU A 37 -10.62 2.67 -15.19
CA GLU A 37 -10.36 2.65 -13.75
C GLU A 37 -8.88 2.88 -13.44
N MET A 38 -7.99 2.33 -14.24
CA MET A 38 -6.56 2.56 -14.06
C MET A 38 -6.21 4.04 -14.29
N ARG A 39 -6.79 4.65 -15.32
CA ARG A 39 -6.56 6.07 -15.59
C ARG A 39 -7.05 6.93 -14.44
N GLN A 40 -8.23 6.63 -13.91
CA GLN A 40 -8.78 7.34 -12.76
C GLN A 40 -7.89 7.15 -11.52
N CYS A 41 -7.40 5.94 -11.30
CA CYS A 41 -6.51 5.64 -10.19
C CYS A 41 -5.22 6.47 -10.28
N LEU A 42 -4.60 6.50 -11.46
CA LEU A 42 -3.35 7.24 -11.64
C LEU A 42 -3.55 8.74 -11.50
N GLN A 43 -4.65 9.27 -12.03
CA GLN A 43 -4.97 10.69 -11.89
C GLN A 43 -5.24 11.05 -10.44
N HIS A 44 -5.95 10.19 -9.71
CA HIS A 44 -6.23 10.43 -8.30
C HIS A 44 -4.96 10.37 -7.47
N ALA A 45 -4.06 9.42 -7.78
CA ALA A 45 -2.77 9.34 -7.12
C ALA A 45 -1.95 10.61 -7.33
N ASP A 46 -1.96 11.15 -8.56
CA ASP A 46 -1.27 12.41 -8.86
C ASP A 46 -1.82 13.56 -8.02
N GLU A 47 -3.15 13.64 -7.88
CA GLU A 47 -3.79 14.67 -7.06
C GLU A 47 -3.38 14.56 -5.60
N LEU A 48 -3.37 13.34 -5.07
CA LEU A 48 -2.97 13.11 -3.68
C LEU A 48 -1.49 13.44 -3.46
N GLN A 49 -0.64 13.20 -4.45
CA GLN A 49 0.77 13.59 -4.36
C GLN A 49 0.92 15.11 -4.32
N GLN A 50 0.17 15.81 -5.17
CA GLN A 50 0.22 17.27 -5.20
C GLN A 50 -0.26 17.88 -3.90
N GLN A 51 -1.22 17.24 -3.24
CA GLN A 51 -1.73 17.68 -1.94
C GLN A 51 -0.79 17.34 -0.79
N GLY A 52 0.25 16.55 -1.03
CA GLY A 52 1.16 16.10 0.01
C GLY A 52 0.65 14.91 0.81
N THR A 53 -0.50 14.34 0.44
CA THR A 53 -1.07 13.18 1.13
C THR A 53 -0.35 11.90 0.76
N LEU A 54 -0.08 11.69 -0.54
CA LEU A 54 0.55 10.47 -1.04
C LEU A 54 2.06 10.67 -1.12
N LYS A 55 2.81 9.84 -0.39
CA LYS A 55 4.26 9.93 -0.30
C LYS A 55 4.98 8.95 -1.21
N ALA A 56 4.39 7.78 -1.46
CA ALA A 56 4.95 6.78 -2.35
C ALA A 56 3.83 5.92 -2.89
N PHE A 57 3.97 5.49 -4.13
CA PHE A 57 2.94 4.74 -4.82
C PHE A 57 3.60 3.83 -5.84
N GLN A 58 3.37 2.52 -5.74
CA GLN A 58 3.90 1.55 -6.69
C GLN A 58 2.88 0.44 -6.93
N GLN A 59 2.85 -0.04 -8.16
CA GLN A 59 2.14 -1.25 -8.53
C GLN A 59 3.15 -2.36 -8.76
N LEU A 60 2.75 -3.60 -8.48
CA LEU A 60 3.64 -4.75 -8.53
C LEU A 60 3.29 -5.64 -9.71
N GLU A 61 4.31 -6.29 -10.27
CA GLU A 61 4.11 -7.33 -11.26
C GLU A 61 3.43 -8.55 -10.64
N ALA A 62 2.98 -9.47 -11.49
CA ALA A 62 2.27 -10.66 -11.04
C ALA A 62 3.14 -11.51 -10.09
N PRO A 63 2.50 -12.24 -9.14
CA PRO A 63 3.24 -13.07 -8.18
C PRO A 63 4.22 -14.04 -8.82
N ALA A 64 3.95 -14.51 -10.03
CA ALA A 64 4.86 -15.43 -10.73
C ALA A 64 6.24 -14.82 -10.99
N ALA A 65 6.35 -13.48 -11.01
CA ALA A 65 7.62 -12.78 -11.19
C ALA A 65 8.42 -12.67 -9.89
N ALA A 66 7.84 -13.07 -8.76
CA ALA A 66 8.46 -12.90 -7.45
C ALA A 66 9.49 -14.00 -7.15
N LYS A 67 10.35 -13.71 -6.19
CA LYS A 67 11.19 -14.71 -5.55
C LYS A 67 11.02 -14.56 -4.04
N SER A 68 11.04 -15.70 -3.34
CA SER A 68 10.91 -15.72 -1.89
C SER A 68 12.18 -16.26 -1.27
N VAL A 69 12.68 -15.56 -0.26
CA VAL A 69 13.95 -15.91 0.41
C VAL A 69 13.63 -16.24 1.87
N ARG A 70 14.13 -17.40 2.31
CA ARG A 70 14.00 -17.83 3.71
C ARG A 70 15.34 -18.32 4.22
N VAL A 71 15.55 -18.13 5.52
CA VAL A 71 16.67 -18.76 6.23
C VAL A 71 16.07 -19.58 7.36
N ARG A 72 16.35 -20.89 7.36
CA ARG A 72 15.88 -21.81 8.40
C ARG A 72 17.05 -22.74 8.74
N GLY A 73 17.35 -22.86 10.05
CA GLY A 73 18.45 -23.71 10.50
C GLY A 73 19.78 -23.33 9.88
N GLY A 74 20.03 -22.03 9.65
CA GLY A 74 21.26 -21.55 9.02
C GLY A 74 21.32 -21.74 7.52
N LYS A 75 20.26 -22.25 6.89
CA LYS A 75 20.23 -22.47 5.43
C LYS A 75 19.35 -21.47 4.74
N THR A 76 19.88 -20.88 3.65
CA THR A 76 19.12 -19.97 2.80
C THR A 76 18.41 -20.77 1.72
N SER A 77 17.14 -20.46 1.53
CA SER A 77 16.30 -21.06 0.49
C SER A 77 15.75 -19.93 -0.37
N ILE A 78 15.91 -20.06 -1.68
CA ILE A 78 15.37 -19.08 -2.64
C ILE A 78 14.43 -19.85 -3.56
N LEU A 79 13.15 -19.45 -3.55
CA LEU A 79 12.11 -20.10 -4.34
C LEU A 79 11.53 -19.12 -5.32
N ASP A 80 11.16 -19.61 -6.50
CA ASP A 80 10.42 -18.81 -7.47
C ASP A 80 8.98 -18.67 -7.00
N GLY A 81 8.41 -17.48 -7.22
CA GLY A 81 7.05 -17.19 -6.84
C GLY A 81 6.91 -16.62 -5.43
N PRO A 82 5.67 -16.37 -4.99
CA PRO A 82 5.40 -15.83 -3.67
C PRO A 82 5.62 -16.87 -2.58
N PHE A 83 5.77 -16.41 -1.33
CA PHE A 83 5.99 -17.32 -0.21
C PHE A 83 4.79 -18.24 0.05
N ALA A 84 3.60 -17.84 -0.40
CA ALA A 84 2.38 -18.62 -0.27
C ALA A 84 1.46 -18.29 -1.44
N GLU A 85 0.67 -19.28 -1.88
CA GLU A 85 -0.37 -19.06 -2.87
C GLU A 85 -1.65 -18.66 -2.15
N THR A 86 -2.24 -17.55 -2.58
CA THR A 86 -3.45 -17.02 -1.97
C THR A 86 -4.44 -16.64 -3.05
N LYS A 87 -5.72 -16.57 -2.66
CA LYS A 87 -6.79 -16.18 -3.58
C LYS A 87 -6.63 -14.71 -4.00
N GLU A 88 -6.32 -13.85 -3.04
CA GLU A 88 -6.02 -12.45 -3.32
C GLU A 88 -4.52 -12.23 -3.20
N VAL A 89 -3.96 -11.48 -4.13
CA VAL A 89 -2.52 -11.27 -4.22
C VAL A 89 -2.20 -9.79 -4.05
N LEU A 90 -1.04 -9.50 -3.46
CA LEU A 90 -0.59 -8.14 -3.29
C LEU A 90 -0.25 -7.54 -4.65
N ALA A 91 -0.96 -6.49 -5.03
CA ALA A 91 -0.83 -5.87 -6.35
C ALA A 91 -0.15 -4.50 -6.30
N GLY A 92 -0.01 -3.90 -5.13
CA GLY A 92 0.63 -2.60 -5.01
C GLY A 92 0.47 -2.02 -3.63
N PHE A 93 1.00 -0.81 -3.44
CA PHE A 93 0.88 -0.13 -2.17
C PHE A 93 0.88 1.39 -2.37
N ASN A 94 0.30 2.08 -1.39
CA ASN A 94 0.33 3.53 -1.30
C ASN A 94 0.78 3.91 0.11
N LEU A 95 1.80 4.75 0.24
CA LEU A 95 2.20 5.30 1.52
C LEU A 95 1.59 6.68 1.64
N ILE A 96 0.73 6.88 2.63
CA ILE A 96 0.02 8.14 2.81
C ILE A 96 0.27 8.73 4.20
N GLU A 97 0.01 10.02 4.32
CA GLU A 97 -0.10 10.71 5.60
C GLU A 97 -1.56 11.05 5.84
N ALA A 98 -2.03 10.80 7.04
CA ALA A 98 -3.42 11.11 7.43
C ALA A 98 -3.48 11.43 8.91
N GLY A 99 -4.53 12.15 9.31
CA GLY A 99 -4.68 12.56 10.70
C GLY A 99 -5.14 11.45 11.63
N SER A 100 -5.71 10.39 11.09
CA SER A 100 -6.23 9.27 11.88
C SER A 100 -6.36 8.04 10.99
N LEU A 101 -6.53 6.87 11.64
CA LEU A 101 -6.83 5.63 10.93
C LEU A 101 -8.12 5.75 10.12
N ASP A 102 -9.14 6.40 10.69
CA ASP A 102 -10.41 6.59 9.99
C ASP A 102 -10.22 7.42 8.72
N ASP A 103 -9.40 8.45 8.77
CA ASP A 103 -9.08 9.26 7.59
C ASP A 103 -8.36 8.43 6.54
N ALA A 104 -7.42 7.58 6.96
CA ALA A 104 -6.70 6.70 6.04
C ALA A 104 -7.63 5.70 5.38
N VAL A 105 -8.60 5.15 6.13
CA VAL A 105 -9.62 4.24 5.59
C VAL A 105 -10.47 4.96 4.55
N ARG A 106 -10.84 6.22 4.82
CA ARG A 106 -11.62 7.00 3.85
C ARG A 106 -10.86 7.19 2.55
N ILE A 107 -9.56 7.48 2.63
CA ILE A 107 -8.71 7.62 1.44
C ILE A 107 -8.64 6.30 0.67
N ALA A 108 -8.52 5.17 1.38
CA ALA A 108 -8.46 3.85 0.74
C ALA A 108 -9.72 3.57 -0.10
N GLN A 109 -10.87 4.06 0.33
CA GLN A 109 -12.14 3.85 -0.39
C GLN A 109 -12.19 4.59 -1.72
N GLU A 110 -11.31 5.55 -1.93
CA GLU A 110 -11.28 6.35 -3.16
C GLU A 110 -10.63 5.61 -4.33
N PHE A 111 -9.96 4.49 -4.07
CA PHE A 111 -9.31 3.70 -5.12
C PHE A 111 -10.26 2.61 -5.62
N PRO A 112 -10.27 2.32 -6.94
CA PRO A 112 -11.22 1.36 -7.51
C PRO A 112 -10.96 -0.09 -7.14
N TRP A 113 -9.78 -0.41 -6.63
CA TRP A 113 -9.34 -1.79 -6.46
C TRP A 113 -10.06 -2.53 -5.35
N THR A 114 -10.75 -1.83 -4.45
CA THR A 114 -11.60 -2.46 -3.43
C THR A 114 -12.70 -3.31 -4.03
N GLN A 115 -13.07 -3.06 -5.28
CA GLN A 115 -14.08 -3.85 -5.98
C GLN A 115 -13.57 -5.25 -6.38
N TYR A 116 -12.27 -5.42 -6.43
CA TYR A 116 -11.65 -6.66 -6.95
C TYR A 116 -10.82 -7.39 -5.91
N GLY A 117 -10.91 -6.97 -4.67
CA GLY A 117 -10.16 -7.55 -3.57
C GLY A 117 -10.35 -6.70 -2.33
N CYS A 118 -9.25 -6.29 -1.70
CA CYS A 118 -9.33 -5.42 -0.55
C CYS A 118 -8.11 -4.51 -0.47
N ILE A 119 -8.25 -3.43 0.30
CA ILE A 119 -7.12 -2.59 0.66
C ILE A 119 -6.97 -2.66 2.17
N GLU A 120 -5.85 -3.21 2.62
CA GLU A 120 -5.53 -3.25 4.04
C GLU A 120 -4.84 -1.96 4.43
N VAL A 121 -5.35 -1.30 5.46
CA VAL A 121 -4.80 -0.04 5.95
C VAL A 121 -4.01 -0.33 7.22
N ARG A 122 -2.71 -0.07 7.21
CA ARG A 122 -1.84 -0.43 8.32
C ARG A 122 -1.01 0.76 8.77
N PRO A 123 -1.07 1.14 10.07
CA PRO A 123 -0.20 2.19 10.57
C PRO A 123 1.27 1.83 10.41
N VAL A 124 2.07 2.81 10.02
CA VAL A 124 3.51 2.63 9.84
C VAL A 124 4.20 2.86 11.18
N ARG A 125 5.17 1.99 11.51
CA ARG A 125 5.91 2.11 12.74
C ARG A 125 6.82 3.34 12.72
N ASP A 126 6.89 4.05 13.83
CA ASP A 126 7.81 5.16 14.01
C ASP A 126 9.24 4.63 14.18
N LEU A 127 10.02 4.66 13.10
CA LEU A 127 11.40 4.18 13.14
C LEU A 127 12.31 5.10 13.94
N GLY A 128 11.96 6.39 14.05
CA GLY A 128 12.72 7.31 14.90
C GLY A 128 12.68 6.87 16.35
N ALA A 129 11.48 6.52 16.86
CA ALA A 129 11.35 6.01 18.21
C ALA A 129 12.09 4.69 18.38
N MET A 130 12.04 3.81 17.38
CA MET A 130 12.74 2.53 17.41
C MET A 130 14.26 2.75 17.45
N ARG A 131 14.78 3.68 16.65
CA ARG A 131 16.21 3.99 16.64
C ARG A 131 16.68 4.46 18.00
N GLN A 132 15.91 5.32 18.66
CA GLN A 132 16.25 5.79 20.00
C GLN A 132 16.30 4.62 20.99
N ARG A 133 15.33 3.73 20.91
CA ARG A 133 15.24 2.60 21.84
C ARG A 133 16.42 1.64 21.71
N VAL A 134 16.92 1.40 20.48
CA VAL A 134 18.01 0.43 20.25
C VAL A 134 19.36 1.09 20.04
N GLY A 135 19.44 2.42 20.08
CA GLY A 135 20.72 3.13 19.96
C GLY A 135 21.28 3.15 18.55
N ALA A 136 20.43 3.19 17.53
CA ALA A 136 20.90 3.15 16.14
C ALA A 136 20.72 4.48 15.41
#